data_3a9eb4b7e5addb0150f3bc67f3ab5931
#
_entry.id   3a9eb4b7e5addb0150f3bc67f3ab5931
#
_cell.length_a   1.000
_cell.length_b   1.000
_cell.length_c   1.000
_cell.angle_alpha   90.00
_cell.angle_beta   90.00
_cell.angle_gamma   90.00
#
_symmetry.space_group_name_H-M   'P 1'
#
loop_
_entity.id
_entity.type
_entity.pdbx_description
1 polymer ?
#
loop_
_entity_poly.entity_id
_entity_poly.type
_entity_poly.pdbx_seq_one_letter_code
_entity_poly.pdbx_strand_id
1 'polypeptide(L)'
;MVQGFDPTLILWLNLIGTFVFGLSGGLAAVRARLDLFGVLVLALVVALAGGITRDLLIGTPPATFRDWRYLAAGGAAGLVTFAARPVLERIWNVIQVFDAAGLALFCVTGAAKAVEFRLGPAPAIILGAITGIGGGMLRDVLIRQIPTVLKHDLYAIPALAGAAVVVGAHGAGSNSLAFPFIGFAVCFTMRLVGLRFNIQLPIAPSERRTKSGAVEVPRAPDGPADGGSFSQRP
;
A
#
# COMPACT_ATOMS: atom_id res chain seq x y z
N MET A 1 34.35 -10.99 2.86
CA MET A 1 33.22 -10.97 1.92
C MET A 1 31.95 -11.14 2.76
N VAL A 2 31.09 -10.16 2.84
CA VAL A 2 29.78 -10.32 3.49
C VAL A 2 28.98 -11.23 2.56
N GLN A 3 28.73 -12.48 2.98
CA GLN A 3 27.87 -13.39 2.23
C GLN A 3 26.45 -12.86 2.36
N GLY A 4 25.92 -12.29 1.29
CA GLY A 4 24.49 -11.92 1.17
C GLY A 4 23.63 -13.17 0.95
N PHE A 5 22.32 -12.97 0.88
CA PHE A 5 21.39 -14.00 0.44
C PHE A 5 21.64 -14.34 -1.04
N ASP A 6 21.24 -15.54 -1.47
CA ASP A 6 21.39 -15.99 -2.86
C ASP A 6 20.78 -14.94 -3.83
N PRO A 7 21.58 -14.38 -4.74
CA PRO A 7 21.09 -13.34 -5.67
C PRO A 7 19.96 -13.84 -6.58
N THR A 8 19.99 -15.13 -6.93
CA THR A 8 18.98 -15.75 -7.80
C THR A 8 17.62 -15.82 -7.07
N LEU A 9 17.64 -16.24 -5.79
CA LEU A 9 16.44 -16.25 -4.97
C LEU A 9 15.87 -14.85 -4.82
N ILE A 10 16.69 -13.88 -4.48
CA ILE A 10 16.24 -12.48 -4.31
C ILE A 10 15.67 -11.93 -5.60
N LEU A 11 16.24 -12.24 -6.74
CA LEU A 11 15.69 -11.86 -8.05
C LEU A 11 14.28 -12.43 -8.27
N TRP A 12 14.10 -13.74 -8.05
CA TRP A 12 12.80 -14.37 -8.21
C TRP A 12 11.76 -13.82 -7.24
N LEU A 13 12.12 -13.62 -5.98
CA LEU A 13 11.23 -13.00 -5.00
C LEU A 13 10.82 -11.57 -5.42
N ASN A 14 11.76 -10.79 -5.96
CA ASN A 14 11.45 -9.46 -6.50
C ASN A 14 10.52 -9.53 -7.72
N LEU A 15 10.76 -10.43 -8.68
CA LEU A 15 9.91 -10.58 -9.87
C LEU A 15 8.49 -11.05 -9.51
N ILE A 16 8.38 -12.03 -8.60
CA ILE A 16 7.08 -12.49 -8.08
C ILE A 16 6.39 -11.35 -7.34
N GLY A 17 7.11 -10.62 -6.48
CA GLY A 17 6.57 -9.44 -5.79
C GLY A 17 6.08 -8.37 -6.75
N THR A 18 6.85 -8.09 -7.82
CA THR A 18 6.47 -7.16 -8.88
C THR A 18 5.17 -7.60 -9.56
N PHE A 19 5.06 -8.86 -9.93
CA PHE A 19 3.85 -9.40 -10.56
C PHE A 19 2.64 -9.31 -9.60
N VAL A 20 2.80 -9.73 -8.35
CA VAL A 20 1.72 -9.73 -7.34
C VAL A 20 1.25 -8.32 -7.00
N PHE A 21 2.17 -7.37 -6.83
CA PHE A 21 1.79 -5.96 -6.66
C PHE A 21 1.15 -5.38 -7.92
N GLY A 22 1.63 -5.78 -9.09
CA GLY A 22 1.01 -5.42 -10.37
C GLY A 22 -0.45 -5.88 -10.45
N LEU A 23 -0.77 -7.11 -9.98
CA LEU A 23 -2.15 -7.58 -9.87
C LEU A 23 -2.98 -6.71 -8.94
N SER A 24 -2.43 -6.33 -7.77
CA SER A 24 -3.12 -5.42 -6.84
C SER A 24 -3.41 -4.06 -7.48
N GLY A 25 -2.42 -3.48 -8.18
CA GLY A 25 -2.58 -2.21 -8.90
C GLY A 25 -3.57 -2.29 -10.04
N GLY A 26 -3.46 -3.31 -10.89
CA GLY A 26 -4.37 -3.56 -12.00
C GLY A 26 -5.81 -3.77 -11.56
N LEU A 27 -6.03 -4.55 -10.49
CA LEU A 27 -7.36 -4.74 -9.90
C LEU A 27 -7.97 -3.45 -9.35
N ALA A 28 -7.15 -2.62 -8.71
CA ALA A 28 -7.59 -1.31 -8.24
C ALA A 28 -8.00 -0.40 -9.40
N ALA A 29 -7.25 -0.42 -10.52
CA ALA A 29 -7.55 0.31 -11.74
C ALA A 29 -8.87 -0.16 -12.39
N VAL A 30 -9.07 -1.47 -12.48
CA VAL A 30 -10.32 -2.07 -13.00
C VAL A 30 -11.51 -1.65 -12.15
N ARG A 31 -11.41 -1.69 -10.82
CA ARG A 31 -12.48 -1.22 -9.92
C ARG A 31 -12.73 0.29 -10.01
N ALA A 32 -11.69 1.06 -10.30
CA ALA A 32 -11.79 2.49 -10.60
C ALA A 32 -12.32 2.78 -12.03
N ARG A 33 -12.67 1.74 -12.79
CA ARG A 33 -13.20 1.83 -14.17
C ARG A 33 -12.24 2.50 -15.16
N LEU A 34 -10.94 2.33 -14.97
CA LEU A 34 -9.95 2.81 -15.92
C LEU A 34 -9.95 1.93 -17.19
N ASP A 35 -9.54 2.52 -18.30
CA ASP A 35 -9.33 1.80 -19.57
C ASP A 35 -8.08 0.89 -19.51
N LEU A 36 -7.82 0.15 -20.59
CA LEU A 36 -6.67 -0.77 -20.65
C LEU A 36 -5.35 -0.05 -20.37
N PHE A 37 -5.18 1.16 -20.91
CA PHE A 37 -3.95 1.92 -20.72
C PHE A 37 -3.80 2.32 -19.25
N GLY A 38 -4.85 2.83 -18.62
CA GLY A 38 -4.87 3.16 -17.19
C GLY A 38 -4.61 1.94 -16.30
N VAL A 39 -5.15 0.76 -16.65
CA VAL A 39 -4.87 -0.50 -15.92
C VAL A 39 -3.39 -0.88 -16.03
N LEU A 40 -2.80 -0.81 -17.21
CA LEU A 40 -1.38 -1.10 -17.42
C LEU A 40 -0.48 -0.12 -16.67
N VAL A 41 -0.77 1.18 -16.76
CA VAL A 41 0.00 2.22 -16.07
C VAL A 41 -0.08 2.03 -14.56
N LEU A 42 -1.28 1.84 -13.99
CA LEU A 42 -1.42 1.68 -12.54
C LEU A 42 -0.79 0.37 -12.06
N ALA A 43 -0.92 -0.72 -12.82
CA ALA A 43 -0.25 -1.99 -12.50
C ALA A 43 1.28 -1.82 -12.47
N LEU A 44 1.87 -1.18 -13.48
CA LEU A 44 3.31 -0.91 -13.54
C LEU A 44 3.78 0.00 -12.41
N VAL A 45 3.09 1.10 -12.18
CA VAL A 45 3.47 2.05 -11.12
C VAL A 45 3.47 1.37 -9.76
N VAL A 46 2.41 0.63 -9.44
CA VAL A 46 2.28 -0.08 -8.15
C VAL A 46 3.32 -1.18 -8.01
N ALA A 47 3.57 -1.92 -9.10
CA ALA A 47 4.55 -3.01 -9.13
C ALA A 47 5.98 -2.53 -8.87
N LEU A 48 6.34 -1.35 -9.36
CA LEU A 48 7.74 -0.89 -9.43
C LEU A 48 8.09 0.15 -8.37
N ALA A 49 7.10 0.86 -7.83
CA ALA A 49 7.32 2.01 -6.96
C ALA A 49 8.19 1.68 -5.73
N GLY A 50 7.89 0.60 -5.03
CA GLY A 50 8.65 0.20 -3.84
C GLY A 50 10.12 -0.10 -4.15
N GLY A 51 10.37 -0.85 -5.23
CA GLY A 51 11.72 -1.18 -5.68
C GLY A 51 12.51 0.03 -6.17
N ILE A 52 11.86 0.93 -6.91
CA ILE A 52 12.48 2.19 -7.37
C ILE A 52 12.83 3.06 -6.17
N THR A 53 11.90 3.27 -5.24
CA THR A 53 12.14 4.05 -4.02
C THR A 53 13.30 3.49 -3.21
N ARG A 54 13.34 2.17 -3.00
CA ARG A 54 14.44 1.49 -2.31
C ARG A 54 15.77 1.79 -2.98
N ASP A 55 15.85 1.58 -4.29
CA ASP A 55 17.11 1.68 -5.02
C ASP A 55 17.63 3.13 -5.03
N LEU A 56 16.75 4.11 -5.15
CA LEU A 56 17.10 5.52 -5.03
C LEU A 56 17.62 5.87 -3.62
N LEU A 57 16.98 5.36 -2.56
CA LEU A 57 17.41 5.60 -1.18
C LEU A 57 18.76 4.96 -0.86
N ILE A 58 19.11 3.85 -1.51
CA ILE A 58 20.44 3.22 -1.41
C ILE A 58 21.49 3.95 -2.28
N GLY A 59 21.06 4.82 -3.20
CA GLY A 59 21.95 5.50 -4.14
C GLY A 59 22.34 4.65 -5.35
N THR A 60 21.51 3.68 -5.75
CA THR A 60 21.76 2.82 -6.92
C THR A 60 20.75 3.08 -8.02
N PRO A 61 21.12 2.93 -9.30
CA PRO A 61 20.16 2.96 -10.38
C PRO A 61 19.12 1.85 -10.19
N PRO A 62 17.81 2.18 -10.30
CA PRO A 62 16.76 1.20 -10.06
C PRO A 62 16.88 -0.03 -10.97
N ALA A 63 16.75 -1.21 -10.38
CA ALA A 63 16.85 -2.50 -11.08
C ALA A 63 15.85 -2.58 -12.24
N THR A 64 14.70 -1.95 -12.11
CA THR A 64 13.65 -1.85 -13.13
C THR A 64 14.15 -1.31 -14.49
N PHE A 65 15.12 -0.39 -14.47
CA PHE A 65 15.68 0.19 -15.70
C PHE A 65 16.91 -0.58 -16.23
N ARG A 66 17.42 -1.52 -15.44
CA ARG A 66 18.53 -2.40 -15.84
C ARG A 66 18.07 -3.72 -16.38
N ASP A 67 16.88 -4.18 -15.99
CA ASP A 67 16.35 -5.49 -16.30
C ASP A 67 14.87 -5.39 -16.74
N TRP A 68 14.64 -5.60 -18.02
CA TRP A 68 13.31 -5.54 -18.64
C TRP A 68 12.29 -6.53 -18.04
N ARG A 69 12.75 -7.58 -17.34
CA ARG A 69 11.87 -8.59 -16.70
C ARG A 69 10.94 -7.97 -15.68
N TYR A 70 11.36 -6.91 -15.00
CA TYR A 70 10.49 -6.18 -14.05
C TYR A 70 9.33 -5.49 -14.78
N LEU A 71 9.61 -4.83 -15.90
CA LEU A 71 8.56 -4.21 -16.74
C LEU A 71 7.62 -5.25 -17.33
N ALA A 72 8.18 -6.38 -17.80
CA ALA A 72 7.39 -7.48 -18.31
C ALA A 72 6.48 -8.09 -17.24
N ALA A 73 6.98 -8.30 -16.02
CA ALA A 73 6.19 -8.83 -14.90
C ALA A 73 5.04 -7.89 -14.51
N GLY A 74 5.30 -6.59 -14.37
CA GLY A 74 4.26 -5.61 -14.06
C GLY A 74 3.24 -5.44 -15.18
N GLY A 75 3.70 -5.41 -16.45
CA GLY A 75 2.82 -5.35 -17.62
C GLY A 75 1.96 -6.61 -17.79
N ALA A 76 2.55 -7.80 -17.61
CA ALA A 76 1.83 -9.06 -17.62
C ALA A 76 0.74 -9.10 -16.53
N ALA A 77 1.04 -8.61 -15.33
CA ALA A 77 0.06 -8.50 -14.24
C ALA A 77 -1.12 -7.61 -14.64
N GLY A 78 -0.87 -6.45 -15.26
CA GLY A 78 -1.92 -5.57 -15.77
C GLY A 78 -2.79 -6.24 -16.83
N LEU A 79 -2.19 -6.94 -17.81
CA LEU A 79 -2.92 -7.68 -18.84
C LEU A 79 -3.77 -8.81 -18.26
N VAL A 80 -3.18 -9.61 -17.34
CA VAL A 80 -3.90 -10.68 -16.64
C VAL A 80 -5.09 -10.12 -15.89
N THR A 81 -4.91 -9.00 -15.17
CA THR A 81 -5.99 -8.36 -14.42
C THR A 81 -7.11 -7.87 -15.32
N PHE A 82 -6.76 -7.27 -16.45
CA PHE A 82 -7.76 -6.78 -17.40
C PHE A 82 -8.54 -7.94 -18.03
N ALA A 83 -7.86 -9.02 -18.43
CA ALA A 83 -8.49 -10.21 -19.03
C ALA A 83 -9.33 -11.00 -18.02
N ALA A 84 -8.83 -11.15 -16.78
CA ALA A 84 -9.50 -11.91 -15.72
C ALA A 84 -10.54 -11.11 -14.92
N ARG A 85 -10.85 -9.87 -15.33
CA ARG A 85 -11.79 -8.96 -14.68
C ARG A 85 -13.07 -9.65 -14.18
N PRO A 86 -13.84 -10.40 -15.01
CA PRO A 86 -15.13 -10.95 -14.59
C PRO A 86 -15.03 -11.96 -13.45
N VAL A 87 -13.88 -12.63 -13.31
CA VAL A 87 -13.61 -13.58 -12.22
C VAL A 87 -13.11 -12.86 -10.98
N LEU A 88 -12.18 -11.94 -11.15
CA LEU A 88 -11.52 -11.24 -10.04
C LEU A 88 -12.44 -10.27 -9.29
N GLU A 89 -13.41 -9.66 -9.99
CA GLU A 89 -14.41 -8.78 -9.35
C GLU A 89 -15.34 -9.55 -8.39
N ARG A 90 -15.49 -10.87 -8.55
CA ARG A 90 -16.33 -11.70 -7.68
C ARG A 90 -15.66 -12.08 -6.36
N ILE A 91 -14.33 -11.97 -6.28
CA ILE A 91 -13.58 -12.35 -5.09
C ILE A 91 -13.49 -11.16 -4.15
N TRP A 92 -14.14 -11.30 -2.99
CA TRP A 92 -14.09 -10.29 -1.93
C TRP A 92 -12.66 -10.18 -1.37
N ASN A 93 -12.17 -8.96 -1.18
CA ASN A 93 -10.84 -8.66 -0.63
C ASN A 93 -9.62 -9.11 -1.44
N VAL A 94 -9.78 -9.54 -2.70
CA VAL A 94 -8.66 -10.02 -3.53
C VAL A 94 -7.53 -8.99 -3.67
N ILE A 95 -7.85 -7.70 -3.78
CA ILE A 95 -6.83 -6.63 -3.82
C ILE A 95 -5.97 -6.63 -2.56
N GLN A 96 -6.61 -6.76 -1.39
CA GLN A 96 -5.93 -6.74 -0.10
C GLN A 96 -5.05 -7.96 0.11
N VAL A 97 -5.44 -9.13 -0.41
CA VAL A 97 -4.63 -10.36 -0.36
C VAL A 97 -3.39 -10.22 -1.24
N PHE A 98 -3.53 -9.73 -2.48
CA PHE A 98 -2.39 -9.47 -3.34
C PHE A 98 -1.48 -8.36 -2.79
N ASP A 99 -2.07 -7.33 -2.21
CA ASP A 99 -1.33 -6.29 -1.51
C ASP A 99 -0.53 -6.85 -0.33
N ALA A 100 -1.15 -7.70 0.50
CA ALA A 100 -0.46 -8.35 1.62
C ALA A 100 0.71 -9.23 1.16
N ALA A 101 0.53 -9.98 0.07
CA ALA A 101 1.60 -10.82 -0.49
C ALA A 101 2.73 -9.98 -1.09
N GLY A 102 2.41 -8.91 -1.82
CA GLY A 102 3.39 -7.97 -2.35
C GLY A 102 4.16 -7.24 -1.25
N LEU A 103 3.43 -6.76 -0.21
CA LEU A 103 4.01 -6.15 0.99
C LEU A 103 5.06 -7.09 1.62
N ALA A 104 4.68 -8.35 1.83
CA ALA A 104 5.56 -9.35 2.47
C ALA A 104 6.78 -9.70 1.61
N LEU A 105 6.64 -9.84 0.30
CA LEU A 105 7.76 -10.09 -0.62
C LEU A 105 8.74 -8.92 -0.64
N PHE A 106 8.22 -7.70 -0.74
CA PHE A 106 9.08 -6.52 -0.87
C PHE A 106 9.67 -6.03 0.45
N CYS A 107 9.03 -6.24 1.60
CA CYS A 107 9.68 -5.92 2.87
C CYS A 107 10.90 -6.82 3.12
N VAL A 108 10.81 -8.10 2.78
CA VAL A 108 11.89 -9.07 2.90
C VAL A 108 13.03 -8.78 1.91
N THR A 109 12.71 -8.60 0.62
CA THR A 109 13.74 -8.35 -0.39
C THR A 109 14.36 -6.96 -0.24
N GLY A 110 13.59 -5.98 0.25
CA GLY A 110 14.07 -4.65 0.58
C GLY A 110 15.07 -4.67 1.74
N ALA A 111 14.74 -5.40 2.81
CA ALA A 111 15.63 -5.60 3.97
C ALA A 111 16.91 -6.37 3.59
N ALA A 112 16.79 -7.44 2.79
CA ALA A 112 17.92 -8.21 2.31
C ALA A 112 18.89 -7.34 1.49
N LYS A 113 18.36 -6.52 0.56
CA LYS A 113 19.19 -5.60 -0.21
C LYS A 113 19.83 -4.51 0.65
N ALA A 114 19.11 -3.98 1.64
CA ALA A 114 19.65 -2.99 2.57
C ALA A 114 20.87 -3.53 3.35
N VAL A 115 20.78 -4.78 3.81
CA VAL A 115 21.87 -5.48 4.48
C VAL A 115 23.07 -5.70 3.54
N GLU A 116 22.83 -6.10 2.29
CA GLU A 116 23.87 -6.25 1.26
C GLU A 116 24.65 -4.95 1.06
N PHE A 117 23.96 -3.81 1.11
CA PHE A 117 24.56 -2.46 1.03
C PHE A 117 25.09 -1.96 2.37
N ARG A 118 25.22 -2.84 3.37
CA ARG A 118 25.79 -2.58 4.70
C ARG A 118 25.08 -1.47 5.49
N LEU A 119 23.79 -1.29 5.28
CA LEU A 119 23.01 -0.44 6.16
C LEU A 119 22.94 -1.08 7.55
N GLY A 120 22.97 -0.23 8.58
CA GLY A 120 22.78 -0.68 9.96
C GLY A 120 21.39 -1.34 10.16
N PRO A 121 21.19 -2.09 11.26
CA PRO A 121 19.97 -2.88 11.45
C PRO A 121 18.67 -2.07 11.36
N ALA A 122 18.57 -0.95 12.07
CA ALA A 122 17.36 -0.13 12.07
C ALA A 122 17.06 0.50 10.69
N PRO A 123 18.01 1.16 9.99
CA PRO A 123 17.80 1.60 8.62
C PRO A 123 17.41 0.48 7.65
N ALA A 124 17.99 -0.72 7.79
CA ALA A 124 17.66 -1.86 6.92
C ALA A 124 16.20 -2.33 7.11
N ILE A 125 15.72 -2.41 8.36
CA ILE A 125 14.34 -2.74 8.67
C ILE A 125 13.38 -1.69 8.11
N ILE A 126 13.68 -0.41 8.31
CA ILE A 126 12.87 0.71 7.82
C ILE A 126 12.82 0.70 6.29
N LEU A 127 13.96 0.51 5.63
CA LEU A 127 14.00 0.47 4.17
C LEU A 127 13.24 -0.73 3.59
N GLY A 128 13.29 -1.88 4.28
CA GLY A 128 12.46 -3.04 3.95
C GLY A 128 10.98 -2.68 4.02
N ALA A 129 10.54 -2.07 5.12
CA ALA A 129 9.15 -1.64 5.28
C ALA A 129 8.74 -0.60 4.22
N ILE A 130 9.55 0.42 3.95
CA ILE A 130 9.31 1.43 2.89
C ILE A 130 9.16 0.75 1.53
N THR A 131 10.02 -0.23 1.23
CA THR A 131 9.97 -0.96 -0.04
C THR A 131 8.64 -1.71 -0.20
N GLY A 132 8.17 -2.37 0.86
CA GLY A 132 6.91 -3.09 0.85
C GLY A 132 5.69 -2.15 0.80
N ILE A 133 5.70 -1.07 1.57
CA ILE A 133 4.58 -0.11 1.67
C ILE A 133 4.41 0.74 0.41
N GLY A 134 5.51 1.06 -0.28
CA GLY A 134 5.55 2.07 -1.33
C GLY A 134 4.58 1.82 -2.48
N GLY A 135 4.45 0.57 -2.94
CA GLY A 135 3.51 0.21 -4.02
C GLY A 135 2.05 0.44 -3.62
N GLY A 136 1.63 -0.09 -2.47
CA GLY A 136 0.26 0.05 -1.97
C GLY A 136 -0.12 1.50 -1.67
N MET A 137 0.82 2.27 -1.09
CA MET A 137 0.60 3.69 -0.81
C MET A 137 0.39 4.49 -2.10
N LEU A 138 1.23 4.26 -3.11
CA LEU A 138 1.11 4.99 -4.38
C LEU A 138 -0.16 4.59 -5.14
N ARG A 139 -0.56 3.30 -5.10
CA ARG A 139 -1.85 2.83 -5.61
C ARG A 139 -3.00 3.64 -5.02
N ASP A 140 -3.08 3.70 -3.69
CA ASP A 140 -4.19 4.34 -2.99
C ASP A 140 -4.27 5.84 -3.32
N VAL A 141 -3.12 6.54 -3.38
CA VAL A 141 -3.04 7.96 -3.77
C VAL A 141 -3.55 8.17 -5.20
N LEU A 142 -3.11 7.34 -6.14
CA LEU A 142 -3.49 7.50 -7.56
C LEU A 142 -4.97 7.25 -7.81
N ILE A 143 -5.61 6.36 -7.03
CA ILE A 143 -7.06 6.16 -7.09
C ILE A 143 -7.84 7.09 -6.13
N ARG A 144 -7.19 8.14 -5.61
CA ARG A 144 -7.76 9.15 -4.72
C ARG A 144 -8.34 8.57 -3.42
N GLN A 145 -7.69 7.56 -2.87
CA GLN A 145 -8.03 7.01 -1.56
C GLN A 145 -6.96 7.40 -0.54
N ILE A 146 -7.38 7.54 0.72
CA ILE A 146 -6.42 7.71 1.80
C ILE A 146 -5.61 6.40 1.91
N PRO A 147 -4.27 6.47 1.84
CA PRO A 147 -3.42 5.28 1.90
C PRO A 147 -3.73 4.41 3.10
N THR A 148 -3.83 3.10 2.87
CA THR A 148 -4.13 2.10 3.91
C THR A 148 -3.15 2.15 5.07
N VAL A 149 -1.87 2.48 4.80
CA VAL A 149 -0.84 2.64 5.84
C VAL A 149 -1.12 3.77 6.83
N LEU A 150 -1.90 4.78 6.43
CA LEU A 150 -2.30 5.93 7.26
C LEU A 150 -3.65 5.72 7.95
N LYS A 151 -4.36 4.65 7.62
CA LYS A 151 -5.62 4.26 8.26
C LYS A 151 -5.32 3.42 9.50
N HIS A 152 -6.39 2.94 10.13
CA HIS A 152 -6.33 2.19 11.38
C HIS A 152 -5.79 0.77 11.24
N ASP A 153 -5.46 0.33 10.03
CA ASP A 153 -5.07 -1.04 9.74
C ASP A 153 -3.64 -1.34 10.18
N LEU A 154 -3.43 -2.54 10.68
CA LEU A 154 -2.11 -3.13 10.88
C LEU A 154 -1.44 -3.33 9.51
N TYR A 155 -0.76 -2.29 9.00
CA TYR A 155 -0.09 -2.32 7.69
C TYR A 155 1.44 -2.23 7.80
N ALA A 156 1.94 -1.23 8.51
CA ALA A 156 3.37 -1.01 8.65
C ALA A 156 4.03 -2.01 9.62
N ILE A 157 3.32 -2.40 10.70
CA ILE A 157 3.87 -3.30 11.72
C ILE A 157 4.23 -4.68 11.14
N PRO A 158 3.37 -5.36 10.36
CA PRO A 158 3.74 -6.59 9.66
C PRO A 158 4.98 -6.45 8.77
N ALA A 159 5.10 -5.34 8.03
CA ALA A 159 6.25 -5.10 7.16
C ALA A 159 7.55 -4.93 7.95
N LEU A 160 7.50 -4.19 9.06
CA LEU A 160 8.62 -4.04 9.98
C LEU A 160 9.02 -5.38 10.61
N ALA A 161 8.03 -6.18 11.04
CA ALA A 161 8.29 -7.49 11.63
C ALA A 161 8.94 -8.46 10.64
N GLY A 162 8.42 -8.55 9.41
CA GLY A 162 9.01 -9.38 8.35
C GLY A 162 10.42 -8.95 7.97
N ALA A 163 10.66 -7.64 7.86
CA ALA A 163 11.99 -7.09 7.62
C ALA A 163 12.97 -7.38 8.79
N ALA A 164 12.48 -7.27 10.04
CA ALA A 164 13.27 -7.54 11.23
C ALA A 164 13.75 -9.00 11.32
N VAL A 165 12.97 -9.97 10.86
CA VAL A 165 13.37 -11.37 10.78
C VAL A 165 14.61 -11.53 9.88
N VAL A 166 14.61 -10.92 8.71
CA VAL A 166 15.72 -11.00 7.75
C VAL A 166 16.98 -10.32 8.29
N VAL A 167 16.81 -9.12 8.84
CA VAL A 167 17.96 -8.34 9.39
C VAL A 167 18.52 -9.01 10.64
N GLY A 168 17.67 -9.53 11.52
CA GLY A 168 18.06 -10.24 12.73
C GLY A 168 18.85 -11.53 12.43
N ALA A 169 18.39 -12.30 11.45
CA ALA A 169 19.09 -13.49 10.98
C ALA A 169 20.50 -13.19 10.47
N HIS A 170 20.62 -12.14 9.64
CA HIS A 170 21.90 -11.69 9.14
C HIS A 170 22.83 -11.23 10.28
N GLY A 171 22.30 -10.45 11.24
CA GLY A 171 23.04 -10.01 12.43
C GLY A 171 23.53 -11.15 13.32
N ALA A 172 22.80 -12.28 13.34
CA ALA A 172 23.20 -13.52 13.99
C ALA A 172 24.18 -14.38 13.16
N GLY A 173 24.67 -13.86 12.02
CA GLY A 173 25.57 -14.56 11.12
C GLY A 173 24.94 -15.65 10.26
N SER A 174 23.62 -15.72 10.19
CA SER A 174 22.90 -16.70 9.39
C SER A 174 22.35 -16.08 8.10
N ASN A 175 22.83 -16.59 6.96
CA ASN A 175 22.33 -16.25 5.62
C ASN A 175 21.53 -17.41 5.00
N SER A 176 20.91 -18.24 5.84
CA SER A 176 20.07 -19.34 5.36
C SER A 176 18.90 -18.82 4.54
N LEU A 177 18.60 -19.51 3.43
CA LEU A 177 17.47 -19.25 2.56
C LEU A 177 16.12 -19.33 3.28
N ALA A 178 16.06 -19.97 4.45
CA ALA A 178 14.85 -20.08 5.25
C ALA A 178 14.34 -18.71 5.77
N PHE A 179 15.23 -17.77 6.11
CA PHE A 179 14.84 -16.52 6.76
C PHE A 179 14.03 -15.56 5.88
N PRO A 180 14.32 -15.39 4.57
CA PRO A 180 13.42 -14.69 3.67
C PRO A 180 12.00 -15.27 3.64
N PHE A 181 11.87 -16.60 3.64
CA PHE A 181 10.56 -17.25 3.68
C PHE A 181 9.85 -17.11 5.04
N ILE A 182 10.60 -17.19 6.14
CA ILE A 182 10.07 -16.94 7.48
C ILE A 182 9.59 -15.48 7.59
N GLY A 183 10.40 -14.52 7.16
CA GLY A 183 10.04 -13.10 7.16
C GLY A 183 8.79 -12.83 6.32
N PHE A 184 8.70 -13.45 5.12
CA PHE A 184 7.51 -13.41 4.30
C PHE A 184 6.29 -13.98 5.05
N ALA A 185 6.40 -15.17 5.62
CA ALA A 185 5.30 -15.82 6.34
C ALA A 185 4.84 -14.98 7.54
N VAL A 186 5.75 -14.40 8.32
CA VAL A 186 5.44 -13.51 9.44
C VAL A 186 4.65 -12.30 8.95
N CYS A 187 5.19 -11.56 7.98
CA CYS A 187 4.53 -10.37 7.45
C CYS A 187 3.15 -10.70 6.86
N PHE A 188 3.09 -11.71 5.99
CA PHE A 188 1.85 -12.11 5.31
C PHE A 188 0.77 -12.59 6.27
N THR A 189 1.12 -13.46 7.22
CA THR A 189 0.17 -13.98 8.21
C THR A 189 -0.34 -12.87 9.12
N MET A 190 0.55 -12.01 9.64
CA MET A 190 0.14 -10.87 10.45
C MET A 190 -0.81 -9.94 9.69
N ARG A 191 -0.53 -9.70 8.39
CA ARG A 191 -1.39 -8.86 7.56
C ARG A 191 -2.76 -9.52 7.32
N LEU A 192 -2.82 -10.83 7.02
CA LEU A 192 -4.08 -11.55 6.85
C LEU A 192 -4.90 -11.59 8.15
N VAL A 193 -4.25 -11.81 9.29
CA VAL A 193 -4.89 -11.74 10.61
C VAL A 193 -5.46 -10.34 10.86
N GLY A 194 -4.68 -9.29 10.60
CA GLY A 194 -5.15 -7.91 10.69
C GLY A 194 -6.40 -7.64 9.85
N LEU A 195 -6.40 -8.11 8.59
CA LEU A 195 -7.54 -8.00 7.67
C LEU A 195 -8.75 -8.83 8.13
N ARG A 196 -8.51 -10.04 8.64
CA ARG A 196 -9.60 -10.97 9.04
C ARG A 196 -10.32 -10.51 10.29
N PHE A 197 -9.58 -9.99 11.25
CA PHE A 197 -10.10 -9.55 12.55
C PHE A 197 -10.34 -8.05 12.65
N ASN A 198 -10.11 -7.30 11.56
CA ASN A 198 -10.25 -5.84 11.51
C ASN A 198 -9.53 -5.15 12.68
N ILE A 199 -8.29 -5.58 12.97
CA ILE A 199 -7.52 -5.05 14.09
C ILE A 199 -7.07 -3.64 13.75
N GLN A 200 -7.53 -2.67 14.55
CA GLN A 200 -7.26 -1.26 14.35
C GLN A 200 -6.34 -0.74 15.46
N LEU A 201 -5.45 0.18 15.10
CA LEU A 201 -4.65 0.90 16.09
C LEU A 201 -5.48 2.01 16.74
N PRO A 202 -5.16 2.42 17.99
CA PRO A 202 -5.87 3.48 18.68
C PRO A 202 -5.85 4.79 17.88
N ILE A 203 -7.02 5.39 17.72
CA ILE A 203 -7.17 6.71 17.10
C ILE A 203 -7.06 7.77 18.18
N ALA A 204 -6.40 8.90 17.86
CA ALA A 204 -6.42 10.06 18.74
C ALA A 204 -7.86 10.50 18.99
N PRO A 205 -8.24 10.81 20.27
CA PRO A 205 -9.57 11.29 20.57
C PRO A 205 -9.85 12.54 19.72
N SER A 206 -10.86 12.48 18.86
CA SER A 206 -11.36 13.69 18.22
C SER A 206 -12.01 14.53 19.32
N GLU A 207 -11.56 15.77 19.51
CA GLU A 207 -12.34 16.74 20.27
C GLU A 207 -13.75 16.75 19.67
N ARG A 208 -14.72 16.35 20.48
CA ARG A 208 -16.13 16.59 20.14
C ARG A 208 -16.24 18.09 19.92
N ARG A 209 -16.35 18.50 18.68
CA ARG A 209 -16.79 19.87 18.36
C ARG A 209 -18.11 20.05 19.08
N THR A 210 -18.04 20.64 20.28
CA THR A 210 -19.20 21.04 21.05
C THR A 210 -20.04 21.86 20.08
N LYS A 211 -21.21 21.36 19.73
CA LYS A 211 -22.25 22.17 19.10
C LYS A 211 -22.71 23.20 20.12
N SER A 212 -21.88 24.20 20.36
CA SER A 212 -22.24 25.41 21.12
C SER A 212 -22.06 26.56 20.16
N GLY A 213 -23.15 27.10 19.72
CA GLY A 213 -23.20 28.25 18.85
C GLY A 213 -24.37 28.19 17.84
N ALA A 214 -25.52 27.71 18.28
CA ALA A 214 -26.74 28.28 17.70
C ALA A 214 -26.73 29.77 18.10
N VAL A 215 -26.23 30.63 17.21
CA VAL A 215 -26.48 32.05 17.29
C VAL A 215 -27.99 32.17 17.12
N GLU A 216 -28.67 32.40 18.25
CA GLU A 216 -30.05 32.81 18.28
C GLU A 216 -30.10 34.17 17.59
N VAL A 217 -30.51 34.16 16.33
CA VAL A 217 -30.80 35.40 15.62
C VAL A 217 -32.00 36.00 16.33
N PRO A 218 -31.87 37.20 16.91
CA PRO A 218 -33.00 37.86 17.59
C PRO A 218 -34.13 38.01 16.55
N ARG A 219 -35.32 37.47 16.86
CA ARG A 219 -36.52 37.77 16.09
C ARG A 219 -36.72 39.29 16.06
N ALA A 220 -36.82 39.82 14.85
CA ALA A 220 -37.27 41.19 14.68
C ALA A 220 -38.61 41.38 15.38
N PRO A 221 -38.85 42.51 16.07
CA PRO A 221 -40.13 42.78 16.72
C PRO A 221 -41.24 42.84 15.62
N ASP A 222 -42.35 42.18 15.93
CA ASP A 222 -43.55 42.22 15.11
C ASP A 222 -43.97 43.66 14.85
N GLY A 223 -43.86 44.09 13.61
CA GLY A 223 -44.42 45.38 13.15
C GLY A 223 -45.92 45.34 13.25
N PRO A 224 -46.59 46.54 13.46
CA PRO A 224 -48.02 46.61 13.70
C PRO A 224 -48.82 46.12 12.46
N ALA A 225 -49.87 45.36 12.78
CA ALA A 225 -50.88 44.94 11.83
C ALA A 225 -51.65 46.15 11.29
N ASP A 226 -51.33 46.60 10.10
CA ASP A 226 -52.20 47.54 9.36
C ASP A 226 -53.11 46.78 8.41
N GLY A 227 -54.39 46.78 8.79
CA GLY A 227 -55.46 46.35 7.95
C GLY A 227 -55.72 47.40 6.86
N GLY A 228 -55.62 46.93 5.61
CA GLY A 228 -55.93 47.73 4.42
C GLY A 228 -56.57 46.83 3.37
N SER A 229 -57.87 46.68 3.50
CA SER A 229 -58.73 46.16 2.41
C SER A 229 -58.63 47.08 1.21
N PHE A 230 -58.23 46.58 0.06
CA PHE A 230 -58.57 47.21 -1.24
C PHE A 230 -59.09 46.16 -2.21
N SER A 231 -60.44 46.25 -2.31
CA SER A 231 -61.26 45.74 -3.38
C SER A 231 -60.97 46.53 -4.68
N GLN A 232 -60.86 45.84 -5.77
CA GLN A 232 -61.63 45.99 -7.00
C GLN A 232 -60.90 45.53 -8.24
N ARG A 233 -61.67 44.73 -8.91
CA ARG A 233 -61.72 44.33 -10.32
C ARG A 233 -61.67 45.55 -11.31
N PRO A 234 -61.67 45.28 -12.58
CA PRO A 234 -62.10 44.09 -13.35
C PRO A 234 -60.97 43.38 -14.11
#